data_ac42bfc33e9d3dbc9e7cec4c179d878c
#
_entry.id   ac42bfc33e9d3dbc9e7cec4c179d878c
#
_cell.length_a   1.000
_cell.length_b   1.000
_cell.length_c   1.000
_cell.angle_alpha   90.00
_cell.angle_beta   90.00
_cell.angle_gamma   90.00
#
_symmetry.space_group_name_H-M   'P 1'
#
loop_
_entity.id
_entity.type
_entity.pdbx_description
1 polymer ?
#
loop_
_entity_poly.entity_id
_entity_poly.type
_entity_poly.pdbx_seq_one_letter_code
_entity_poly.pdbx_strand_id
1 'polypeptide(L)'
;MMLPFLLMVFLFSGAMGVCSESVAGEKERGTIATLLITPTKRSHIAIGKILSLGITSLVSALVSFLGLMLSLPKLMGTDFSFQAYGLSTILLMLVLIVMTVLLFTTLLTIVSTFAKSVKEATSYAIPLMMIVLLVGITNFMSTTATSNKLLYIIPIYNIVQCLIGVFSITIDPV
;
A
#
# COMPACT_ATOMS: atom_id res chain seq x y z
N MET A 1 -4.27 11.52 -13.72
CA MET A 1 -4.79 11.04 -12.41
C MET A 1 -4.98 9.53 -12.27
N MET A 2 -4.87 8.72 -13.34
CA MET A 2 -4.93 7.25 -13.25
C MET A 2 -3.77 6.62 -12.49
N LEU A 3 -2.56 7.15 -12.61
CA LEU A 3 -1.33 6.62 -12.02
C LEU A 3 -1.39 6.44 -10.49
N PRO A 4 -1.72 7.48 -9.69
CA PRO A 4 -1.80 7.34 -8.24
C PRO A 4 -2.85 6.32 -7.80
N PHE A 5 -3.98 6.25 -8.50
CA PHE A 5 -5.05 5.30 -8.23
C PHE A 5 -4.60 3.86 -8.45
N LEU A 6 -4.04 3.55 -9.63
CA LEU A 6 -3.52 2.22 -9.94
C LEU A 6 -2.41 1.80 -8.97
N LEU A 7 -1.51 2.73 -8.65
CA LEU A 7 -0.42 2.49 -7.72
C LEU A 7 -0.96 2.08 -6.34
N MET A 8 -1.96 2.81 -5.79
CA MET A 8 -2.59 2.46 -4.52
C MET A 8 -3.23 1.07 -4.53
N VAL A 9 -3.94 0.71 -5.61
CA VAL A 9 -4.57 -0.61 -5.75
C VAL A 9 -3.53 -1.72 -5.77
N PHE A 10 -2.45 -1.55 -6.53
CA PHE A 10 -1.37 -2.54 -6.60
C PHE A 10 -0.61 -2.67 -5.27
N LEU A 11 -0.32 -1.55 -4.59
CA LEU A 11 0.34 -1.56 -3.29
C LEU A 11 -0.51 -2.30 -2.24
N PHE A 12 -1.82 -2.01 -2.21
CA PHE A 12 -2.74 -2.68 -1.29
C PHE A 12 -2.86 -4.18 -1.60
N SER A 13 -3.03 -4.53 -2.87
CA SER A 13 -3.17 -5.92 -3.31
C SER A 13 -1.92 -6.75 -2.99
N GLY A 14 -0.73 -6.19 -3.23
CA GLY A 14 0.54 -6.83 -2.88
C GLY A 14 0.69 -7.05 -1.37
N ALA A 15 0.40 -6.03 -0.57
CA ALA A 15 0.44 -6.12 0.89
C ALA A 15 -0.61 -7.12 1.43
N MET A 16 -1.82 -7.17 0.83
CA MET A 16 -2.88 -8.08 1.21
C MET A 16 -2.46 -9.55 1.06
N GLY A 17 -1.86 -9.92 -0.07
CA GLY A 17 -1.37 -11.29 -0.30
C GLY A 17 -0.34 -11.70 0.77
N VAL A 18 0.70 -10.88 0.94
CA VAL A 18 1.78 -11.14 1.89
C VAL A 18 1.28 -11.23 3.34
N CYS A 19 0.44 -10.30 3.78
CA CYS A 19 -0.05 -10.26 5.16
C CYS A 19 -1.02 -11.40 5.47
N SER A 20 -1.92 -11.74 4.54
CA SER A 20 -2.88 -12.82 4.74
C SER A 20 -2.20 -14.17 4.84
N GLU A 21 -1.26 -14.47 3.95
CA GLU A 21 -0.54 -15.75 3.97
C GLU A 21 0.38 -15.87 5.18
N SER A 22 1.10 -14.82 5.52
CA SER A 22 2.09 -14.89 6.60
C SER A 22 1.44 -14.95 7.99
N VAL A 23 0.35 -14.23 8.25
CA VAL A 23 -0.25 -14.19 9.59
C VAL A 23 -1.30 -15.28 9.77
N ALA A 24 -2.30 -15.32 8.87
CA ALA A 24 -3.38 -16.31 8.98
C ALA A 24 -2.93 -17.71 8.53
N GLY A 25 -2.00 -17.80 7.55
CA GLY A 25 -1.44 -19.08 7.11
C GLY A 25 -0.63 -19.80 8.19
N GLU A 26 0.10 -19.08 9.04
CA GLU A 26 0.78 -19.70 10.19
C GLU A 26 -0.20 -20.22 11.24
N LYS A 27 -1.34 -19.56 11.42
CA LYS A 27 -2.41 -20.07 12.30
C LYS A 27 -3.04 -21.33 11.71
N GLU A 28 -3.33 -21.30 10.42
CA GLU A 28 -3.94 -22.43 9.71
C GLU A 28 -3.04 -23.66 9.73
N ARG A 29 -1.72 -23.47 9.62
CA ARG A 29 -0.71 -24.54 9.68
C ARG A 29 -0.33 -24.95 11.10
N GLY A 30 -0.83 -24.27 12.14
CA GLY A 30 -0.53 -24.54 13.54
C GLY A 30 0.89 -24.14 14.00
N THR A 31 1.68 -23.50 13.14
CA THR A 31 3.07 -23.09 13.43
C THR A 31 3.17 -22.00 14.49
N ILE A 32 2.09 -21.25 14.73
CA ILE A 32 2.03 -20.27 15.84
C ILE A 32 2.21 -20.93 17.20
N ALA A 33 1.70 -22.16 17.39
CA ALA A 33 1.86 -22.88 18.66
C ALA A 33 3.31 -23.14 18.99
N THR A 34 4.13 -23.57 18.02
CA THR A 34 5.56 -23.79 18.19
C THR A 34 6.34 -22.50 18.47
N LEU A 35 5.90 -21.40 17.87
CA LEU A 35 6.51 -20.08 18.07
C LEU A 35 6.22 -19.52 19.48
N LEU A 36 5.06 -19.81 20.04
CA LEU A 36 4.67 -19.39 21.39
C LEU A 36 5.34 -20.19 22.52
N ILE A 37 5.88 -21.38 22.24
CA ILE A 37 6.63 -22.21 23.22
C ILE A 37 8.06 -21.66 23.41
N THR A 38 8.56 -20.84 22.47
CA THR A 38 9.90 -20.25 22.61
C THR A 38 9.97 -19.26 23.78
N PRO A 39 11.07 -19.21 24.55
CA PRO A 39 11.19 -18.34 25.74
C PRO A 39 11.45 -16.87 25.34
N THR A 40 10.72 -16.36 24.36
CA THR A 40 10.81 -14.97 23.87
C THR A 40 9.56 -14.17 24.25
N LYS A 41 9.75 -12.87 24.49
CA LYS A 41 8.62 -11.99 24.77
C LYS A 41 7.71 -11.90 23.54
N ARG A 42 6.40 -12.03 23.74
CA ARG A 42 5.39 -11.96 22.65
C ARG A 42 5.47 -10.68 21.81
N SER A 43 5.85 -9.55 22.43
CA SER A 43 6.07 -8.28 21.75
C SER A 43 7.20 -8.34 20.73
N HIS A 44 8.29 -9.05 21.04
CA HIS A 44 9.42 -9.20 20.10
C HIS A 44 9.01 -10.03 18.88
N ILE A 45 8.19 -11.06 19.08
CA ILE A 45 7.64 -11.89 17.99
C ILE A 45 6.74 -11.02 17.10
N ALA A 46 5.85 -10.22 17.69
CA ALA A 46 4.96 -9.35 16.93
C ALA A 46 5.70 -8.28 16.12
N ILE A 47 6.69 -7.61 16.75
CA ILE A 47 7.50 -6.60 16.08
C ILE A 47 8.33 -7.23 14.95
N GLY A 48 8.99 -8.36 15.21
CA GLY A 48 9.75 -9.08 14.21
C GLY A 48 8.91 -9.47 13.01
N LYS A 49 7.66 -9.88 13.25
CA LYS A 49 6.71 -10.22 12.19
C LYS A 49 6.27 -9.00 11.37
N ILE A 50 5.93 -7.90 12.03
CA ILE A 50 5.57 -6.65 11.34
C ILE A 50 6.73 -6.14 10.48
N LEU A 51 7.96 -6.19 11.01
CA LEU A 51 9.15 -5.80 10.24
C LEU A 51 9.40 -6.71 9.04
N SER A 52 9.31 -8.03 9.22
CA SER A 52 9.46 -8.99 8.12
C SER A 52 8.41 -8.77 7.03
N LEU A 53 7.14 -8.60 7.42
CA LEU A 53 6.06 -8.30 6.49
C LEU A 53 6.23 -6.94 5.80
N GLY A 54 6.71 -5.94 6.55
CA GLY A 54 7.03 -4.63 6.01
C GLY A 54 8.08 -4.71 4.92
N ILE A 55 9.18 -5.44 5.15
CA ILE A 55 10.26 -5.60 4.17
C ILE A 55 9.76 -6.34 2.92
N THR A 56 9.07 -7.46 3.07
CA THR A 56 8.55 -8.22 1.92
C THR A 56 7.52 -7.43 1.11
N SER A 57 6.64 -6.70 1.79
CA SER A 57 5.67 -5.82 1.13
C SER A 57 6.33 -4.62 0.46
N LEU A 58 7.42 -4.08 1.02
CA LEU A 58 8.20 -3.01 0.38
C LEU A 58 8.86 -3.49 -0.92
N VAL A 59 9.44 -4.68 -0.93
CA VAL A 59 10.00 -5.26 -2.16
C VAL A 59 8.91 -5.42 -3.22
N SER A 60 7.75 -5.97 -2.86
CA SER A 60 6.60 -6.09 -3.76
C SER A 60 6.13 -4.73 -4.28
N ALA A 61 6.09 -3.73 -3.42
CA ALA A 61 5.69 -2.36 -3.76
C ALA A 61 6.66 -1.69 -4.75
N LEU A 62 7.97 -1.84 -4.53
CA LEU A 62 8.98 -1.30 -5.42
C LEU A 62 8.90 -1.94 -6.81
N VAL A 63 8.73 -3.26 -6.88
CA VAL A 63 8.56 -3.98 -8.16
C VAL A 63 7.28 -3.51 -8.86
N SER A 64 6.17 -3.35 -8.14
CA SER A 64 4.91 -2.85 -8.68
C SER A 64 5.04 -1.41 -9.20
N PHE A 65 5.73 -0.55 -8.45
CA PHE A 65 6.00 0.83 -8.85
C PHE A 65 6.83 0.90 -10.13
N LEU A 66 7.93 0.13 -10.18
CA LEU A 66 8.76 0.05 -11.37
C LEU A 66 7.99 -0.52 -12.58
N GLY A 67 7.19 -1.56 -12.36
CA GLY A 67 6.34 -2.15 -13.39
C GLY A 67 5.35 -1.15 -13.98
N LEU A 68 4.68 -0.36 -13.13
CA LEU A 68 3.77 0.70 -13.57
C LEU A 68 4.51 1.81 -14.33
N MET A 69 5.65 2.26 -13.83
CA MET A 69 6.45 3.32 -14.45
C MET A 69 6.96 2.93 -15.83
N LEU A 70 7.28 1.65 -16.06
CA LEU A 70 7.74 1.14 -17.34
C LEU A 70 6.59 0.81 -18.31
N SER A 71 5.45 0.38 -17.79
CA SER A 71 4.31 -0.10 -18.59
C SER A 71 3.42 1.04 -19.11
N LEU A 72 3.11 2.02 -18.26
CA LEU A 72 2.16 3.10 -18.58
C LEU A 72 2.56 3.98 -19.75
N PRO A 73 3.82 4.42 -19.92
CA PRO A 73 4.22 5.22 -21.06
C PRO A 73 3.98 4.49 -22.39
N LYS A 74 4.28 3.20 -22.41
CA LYS A 74 4.07 2.35 -23.59
C LYS A 74 2.60 2.19 -23.94
N LEU A 75 1.73 2.12 -22.95
CA LEU A 75 0.28 2.01 -23.15
C LEU A 75 -0.35 3.33 -23.60
N MET A 76 0.17 4.46 -23.14
CA MET A 76 -0.38 5.78 -23.44
C MET A 76 0.26 6.42 -24.68
N GLY A 77 1.30 5.78 -25.29
CA GLY A 77 2.00 6.32 -26.46
C GLY A 77 2.73 7.63 -26.18
N THR A 78 3.05 7.91 -24.93
CA THR A 78 3.78 9.11 -24.50
C THR A 78 5.21 8.72 -24.16
N ASP A 79 6.18 9.50 -24.63
CA ASP A 79 7.60 9.33 -24.25
C ASP A 79 7.77 9.81 -22.80
N PHE A 80 7.62 8.87 -21.88
CA PHE A 80 7.81 9.13 -20.46
C PHE A 80 9.32 9.21 -20.16
N SER A 81 9.82 10.42 -20.06
CA SER A 81 11.21 10.66 -19.72
C SER A 81 11.38 10.73 -18.21
N PHE A 82 12.06 9.74 -17.62
CA PHE A 82 12.46 9.80 -16.20
C PHE A 82 13.30 11.06 -15.88
N GLN A 83 13.90 11.67 -16.88
CA GLN A 83 14.68 12.90 -16.74
C GLN A 83 13.81 14.14 -16.45
N ALA A 84 12.51 14.08 -16.73
CA ALA A 84 11.56 15.16 -16.38
C ALA A 84 11.28 15.23 -14.89
N TYR A 85 11.50 14.12 -14.15
CA TYR A 85 11.34 14.08 -12.71
C TYR A 85 12.66 14.44 -12.02
N GLY A 86 12.69 15.55 -11.32
CA GLY A 86 13.84 15.91 -10.49
C GLY A 86 14.12 14.84 -9.42
N LEU A 87 15.38 14.66 -9.05
CA LEU A 87 15.80 13.69 -8.02
C LEU A 87 15.00 13.85 -6.71
N SER A 88 14.66 15.09 -6.36
CA SER A 88 13.85 15.44 -5.20
C SER A 88 12.44 14.82 -5.27
N THR A 89 11.80 14.85 -6.43
CA THR A 89 10.45 14.30 -6.66
C THR A 89 10.45 12.78 -6.55
N ILE A 90 11.46 12.13 -7.14
CA ILE A 90 11.61 10.65 -7.06
C ILE A 90 11.83 10.22 -5.61
N LEU A 91 12.67 10.92 -4.86
CA LEU A 91 12.91 10.64 -3.44
C LEU A 91 11.62 10.78 -2.62
N LEU A 92 10.85 11.84 -2.86
CA LEU A 92 9.58 12.08 -2.19
C LEU A 92 8.55 11.00 -2.53
N MET A 93 8.46 10.56 -3.79
CA MET A 93 7.64 9.43 -4.19
C MET A 93 8.03 8.14 -3.45
N LEU A 94 9.31 7.82 -3.35
CA LEU A 94 9.79 6.65 -2.63
C LEU A 94 9.40 6.70 -1.15
N VAL A 95 9.59 7.83 -0.49
CA VAL A 95 9.18 8.01 0.92
C VAL A 95 7.68 7.80 1.09
N LEU A 96 6.85 8.36 0.19
CA LEU A 96 5.40 8.17 0.22
C LEU A 96 5.00 6.70 0.03
N ILE A 97 5.65 5.99 -0.90
CA ILE A 97 5.42 4.56 -1.12
C ILE A 97 5.75 3.77 0.15
N VAL A 98 6.90 4.02 0.78
CA VAL A 98 7.30 3.36 2.02
C VAL A 98 6.27 3.59 3.13
N MET A 99 5.84 4.83 3.35
CA MET A 99 4.84 5.16 4.36
C MET A 99 3.49 4.50 4.08
N THR A 100 3.07 4.49 2.81
CA THR A 100 1.82 3.83 2.37
C THR A 100 1.84 2.34 2.64
N VAL A 101 2.94 1.68 2.27
CA VAL A 101 3.11 0.23 2.46
C VAL A 101 3.12 -0.12 3.94
N LEU A 102 3.85 0.63 4.77
CA LEU A 102 3.88 0.41 6.23
C LEU A 102 2.49 0.57 6.85
N LEU A 103 1.71 1.55 6.39
CA LEU A 103 0.33 1.72 6.85
C LEU A 103 -0.55 0.53 6.44
N PHE A 104 -0.49 0.12 5.17
CA PHE A 104 -1.29 -1.02 4.68
C PHE A 104 -0.89 -2.32 5.35
N THR A 105 0.40 -2.62 5.48
CA THR A 105 0.88 -3.83 6.15
C THR A 105 0.45 -3.88 7.62
N THR A 106 0.49 -2.74 8.32
CA THR A 106 0.05 -2.67 9.72
C THR A 106 -1.46 -2.95 9.84
N LEU A 107 -2.29 -2.28 9.02
CA LEU A 107 -3.74 -2.49 9.01
C LEU A 107 -4.10 -3.92 8.64
N LEU A 108 -3.50 -4.46 7.58
CA LEU A 108 -3.77 -5.81 7.12
C LEU A 108 -3.27 -6.88 8.10
N THR A 109 -2.16 -6.64 8.78
CA THR A 109 -1.66 -7.52 9.85
C THR A 109 -2.64 -7.57 11.02
N ILE A 110 -3.18 -6.42 11.44
CA ILE A 110 -4.20 -6.36 12.50
C ILE A 110 -5.43 -7.19 12.08
N VAL A 111 -5.95 -6.96 10.88
CA VAL A 111 -7.13 -7.67 10.36
C VAL A 111 -6.86 -9.17 10.25
N SER A 112 -5.71 -9.57 9.71
CA SER A 112 -5.30 -10.97 9.57
C SER A 112 -5.11 -11.67 10.92
N THR A 113 -4.82 -10.91 11.99
CA THR A 113 -4.72 -11.45 13.35
C THR A 113 -6.05 -11.97 13.87
N PHE A 114 -7.18 -11.44 13.44
CA PHE A 114 -8.51 -11.93 13.85
C PHE A 114 -8.96 -13.15 13.04
N ALA A 115 -8.41 -13.38 11.86
CA ALA A 115 -8.76 -14.49 10.99
C ALA A 115 -8.18 -15.83 11.47
N LYS A 116 -8.88 -16.92 11.20
CA LYS A 116 -8.45 -18.30 11.52
C LYS A 116 -7.80 -19.00 10.33
N SER A 117 -8.11 -18.57 9.11
CA SER A 117 -7.59 -19.13 7.86
C SER A 117 -7.21 -18.02 6.88
N VAL A 118 -6.40 -18.35 5.88
CA VAL A 118 -6.01 -17.41 4.81
C VAL A 118 -7.23 -16.87 4.06
N LYS A 119 -8.22 -17.72 3.78
CA LYS A 119 -9.47 -17.34 3.11
C LYS A 119 -10.27 -16.33 3.93
N GLU A 120 -10.33 -16.53 5.23
CA GLU A 120 -11.02 -15.63 6.15
C GLU A 120 -10.29 -14.27 6.25
N ALA A 121 -8.95 -14.28 6.31
CA ALA A 121 -8.14 -13.06 6.32
C ALA A 121 -8.33 -12.22 5.04
N THR A 122 -8.33 -12.85 3.88
CA THR A 122 -8.62 -12.16 2.62
C THR A 122 -10.03 -11.60 2.58
N SER A 123 -11.03 -12.34 3.09
CA SER A 123 -12.42 -11.85 3.20
C SER A 123 -12.54 -10.62 4.11
N TYR A 124 -11.82 -10.60 5.23
CA TYR A 124 -11.80 -9.44 6.12
C TYR A 124 -11.02 -8.24 5.54
N ALA A 125 -10.08 -8.47 4.63
CA ALA A 125 -9.35 -7.42 3.93
C ALA A 125 -10.19 -6.75 2.81
N ILE A 126 -11.23 -7.42 2.28
CA ILE A 126 -12.08 -6.88 1.20
C ILE A 126 -12.74 -5.54 1.58
N PRO A 127 -13.33 -5.35 2.76
CA PRO A 127 -13.91 -4.05 3.14
C PRO A 127 -12.87 -2.92 3.14
N LEU A 128 -11.63 -3.20 3.57
CA LEU A 128 -10.53 -2.23 3.51
C LEU A 128 -10.16 -1.90 2.07
N MET A 129 -10.10 -2.89 1.20
CA MET A 129 -9.87 -2.68 -0.23
C MET A 129 -10.98 -1.84 -0.85
N MET A 130 -12.24 -2.06 -0.47
CA MET A 130 -13.37 -1.25 -0.95
C MET A 130 -13.23 0.21 -0.53
N ILE A 131 -12.74 0.50 0.68
CA ILE A 131 -12.46 1.87 1.12
C ILE A 131 -11.36 2.50 0.24
N VAL A 132 -10.28 1.77 -0.03
CA VAL A 132 -9.18 2.24 -0.91
C VAL A 132 -9.71 2.54 -2.31
N LEU A 133 -10.53 1.64 -2.88
CA LEU A 133 -11.15 1.84 -4.19
C LEU A 133 -12.09 3.05 -4.22
N LEU A 134 -12.97 3.20 -3.22
CA LEU A 134 -13.88 4.34 -3.12
C LEU A 134 -13.13 5.67 -3.04
N VAL A 135 -12.10 5.74 -2.19
CA VAL A 135 -11.26 6.94 -2.07
C VAL A 135 -10.54 7.23 -3.39
N GLY A 136 -10.03 6.21 -4.06
CA GLY A 136 -9.36 6.35 -5.34
C GLY A 136 -10.30 6.84 -6.45
N ILE A 137 -11.50 6.26 -6.56
CA ILE A 137 -12.51 6.63 -7.57
C ILE A 137 -13.03 8.05 -7.34
N THR A 138 -13.32 8.43 -6.08
CA THR A 138 -13.77 9.80 -5.78
C THR A 138 -12.74 10.84 -6.19
N ASN A 139 -11.44 10.56 -5.97
CA ASN A 139 -10.37 11.45 -6.41
C ASN A 139 -10.17 11.44 -7.92
N PHE A 140 -10.44 10.32 -8.59
CA PHE A 140 -10.39 10.24 -10.06
C PHE A 140 -11.52 11.06 -10.72
N MET A 141 -12.71 11.08 -10.12
CA MET A 141 -13.87 11.81 -10.64
C MET A 141 -13.87 13.29 -10.23
N SER A 142 -13.25 13.65 -9.11
CA SER A 142 -13.19 15.04 -8.62
C SER A 142 -11.95 15.73 -9.19
N THR A 143 -12.14 16.58 -10.18
CA THR A 143 -11.09 17.47 -10.72
C THR A 143 -10.75 18.64 -9.77
N THR A 144 -11.54 18.85 -8.73
CA THR A 144 -11.34 19.90 -7.72
C THR A 144 -10.99 19.27 -6.39
N ALA A 145 -9.89 19.72 -5.78
CA ALA A 145 -9.53 19.35 -4.40
C ALA A 145 -10.74 19.60 -3.49
N THR A 146 -11.26 18.52 -2.91
CA THR A 146 -12.44 18.62 -2.04
C THR A 146 -12.06 19.48 -0.82
N SER A 147 -12.74 20.60 -0.65
CA SER A 147 -12.49 21.61 0.38
C SER A 147 -12.78 21.13 1.82
N ASN A 148 -13.24 19.90 2.01
CA ASN A 148 -13.58 19.36 3.32
C ASN A 148 -12.33 18.86 4.05
N LYS A 149 -11.78 19.71 4.92
CA LYS A 149 -10.61 19.40 5.79
C LYS A 149 -10.80 18.15 6.65
N LEU A 150 -12.04 17.75 6.95
CA LEU A 150 -12.35 16.55 7.73
C LEU A 150 -11.93 15.25 7.05
N LEU A 151 -11.92 15.19 5.71
CA LEU A 151 -11.50 13.99 4.96
C LEU A 151 -10.00 13.70 5.09
N TYR A 152 -9.19 14.74 5.35
CA TYR A 152 -7.75 14.58 5.56
C TYR A 152 -7.38 13.89 6.89
N ILE A 153 -8.34 13.74 7.82
CA ILE A 153 -8.15 12.95 9.05
C ILE A 153 -8.06 11.46 8.74
N ILE A 154 -8.67 11.01 7.62
CA ILE A 154 -8.60 9.61 7.19
C ILE A 154 -7.22 9.37 6.57
N PRO A 155 -6.36 8.49 7.16
CA PRO A 155 -4.98 8.32 6.71
C PRO A 155 -4.90 7.84 5.25
N ILE A 156 -5.81 6.97 4.81
CA ILE A 156 -5.88 6.48 3.43
C ILE A 156 -6.16 7.62 2.46
N TYR A 157 -7.09 8.51 2.77
CA TYR A 157 -7.43 9.68 1.94
C TYR A 157 -6.24 10.65 1.84
N ASN A 158 -5.58 10.93 2.95
CA ASN A 158 -4.42 11.83 2.99
C ASN A 158 -3.27 11.32 2.11
N ILE A 159 -2.95 10.03 2.18
CA ILE A 159 -1.91 9.42 1.34
C ILE A 159 -2.25 9.53 -0.15
N VAL A 160 -3.51 9.28 -0.53
CA VAL A 160 -3.94 9.42 -1.93
C VAL A 160 -3.76 10.86 -2.40
N GLN A 161 -4.15 11.84 -1.59
CA GLN A 161 -3.97 13.26 -1.92
C GLN A 161 -2.50 13.66 -2.04
N CYS A 162 -1.64 13.17 -1.15
CA CYS A 162 -0.19 13.40 -1.24
C CYS A 162 0.39 12.81 -2.53
N LEU A 163 0.00 11.59 -2.91
CA LEU A 163 0.42 10.97 -4.16
C LEU A 163 -0.05 11.78 -5.37
N ILE A 164 -1.32 12.19 -5.39
CA ILE A 164 -1.86 13.04 -6.48
C ILE A 164 -1.09 14.35 -6.56
N GLY A 165 -0.82 15.01 -5.43
CA GLY A 165 -0.06 16.25 -5.37
C GLY A 165 1.34 16.13 -5.97
N VAL A 166 2.05 15.05 -5.65
CA VAL A 166 3.39 14.79 -6.19
C VAL A 166 3.35 14.49 -7.69
N PHE A 167 2.35 13.75 -8.15
CA PHE A 167 2.17 13.47 -9.58
C PHE A 167 1.68 14.69 -10.37
N SER A 168 0.87 15.59 -9.78
CA SER A 168 0.40 16.81 -10.45
C SER A 168 1.49 17.86 -10.60
N ILE A 169 2.41 18.01 -9.64
CA ILE A 169 3.57 18.92 -9.74
C ILE A 169 4.48 18.52 -10.92
N THR A 170 4.45 17.26 -11.32
CA THR A 170 5.27 16.77 -12.44
C THR A 170 4.56 16.84 -13.79
N ILE A 171 3.25 17.11 -13.83
CA ILE A 171 2.45 17.21 -15.06
C ILE A 171 2.28 18.67 -15.52
N ASP A 172 2.46 19.65 -14.62
CA ASP A 172 2.46 21.07 -14.96
C ASP A 172 3.89 21.64 -14.99
N PRO A 173 4.63 21.49 -16.11
CA PRO A 173 5.80 22.29 -16.34
C PRO A 173 5.34 23.64 -16.90
N VAL A 174 5.14 24.63 -16.06
CA VAL A 174 5.13 26.03 -16.51
C VAL A 174 6.55 26.54 -16.59
#